data_7d7f9283a82acbd4048e45b39605dc08
#
_entry.id   7d7f9283a82acbd4048e45b39605dc08
#
_cell.length_a   1.000
_cell.length_b   1.000
_cell.length_c   1.000
_cell.angle_alpha   90.00
_cell.angle_beta   90.00
_cell.angle_gamma   90.00
#
_symmetry.space_group_name_H-M   'P 1'
#
loop_
_entity.id
_entity.type
_entity.pdbx_description
1 polymer ?
#
loop_
_entity_poly.entity_id
_entity_poly.type
_entity_poly.pdbx_seq_one_letter_code
_entity_poly.pdbx_strand_id
1 'polypeptide(L)'
;MLSQFSSQDGKQTLKDYFDVPLDVYPVGRLDYDSEGLLLLANDKRLNDDLLNPVNRHEREYWVQVEGAVTQEALEKIRAGVSINIDGRMHLTQPCFVESFDRPLLVGDRQPPVRFRKHIPDSWLRLIITEGKNRQVRKMTAKVGYPTLRLIRYRIQGITLENLAPGQMKMLSQTELYNLLQIKKRQSL
;
A
#
# COMPACT_ATOMS: atom_id res chain seq x y z
N MET A 1 6.82 -5.25 -10.80
CA MET A 1 7.88 -6.14 -10.28
C MET A 1 7.41 -6.88 -9.04
N LEU A 2 8.05 -7.99 -8.66
CA LEU A 2 7.78 -8.70 -7.42
C LEU A 2 8.51 -8.04 -6.25
N SER A 3 7.84 -7.90 -5.09
CA SER A 3 8.42 -7.35 -3.84
C SER A 3 9.32 -8.38 -3.14
N GLN A 4 10.31 -8.92 -3.85
CA GLN A 4 11.27 -9.90 -3.35
C GLN A 4 12.57 -9.83 -4.16
N PHE A 5 13.67 -10.33 -3.61
CA PHE A 5 14.97 -10.38 -4.28
C PHE A 5 15.21 -11.69 -5.04
N SER A 6 14.53 -12.76 -4.67
CA SER A 6 14.62 -14.05 -5.37
C SER A 6 13.86 -14.03 -6.69
N SER A 7 14.47 -14.59 -7.74
CA SER A 7 13.83 -14.73 -9.05
C SER A 7 12.63 -15.69 -8.98
N GLN A 8 11.58 -15.36 -9.71
CA GLN A 8 10.40 -16.21 -9.86
C GLN A 8 9.76 -16.00 -11.25
N ASP A 9 9.63 -17.07 -12.00
CA ASP A 9 8.90 -17.12 -13.28
C ASP A 9 9.32 -16.05 -14.31
N GLY A 10 10.60 -15.68 -14.34
CA GLY A 10 11.14 -14.67 -15.25
C GLY A 10 10.62 -13.23 -15.02
N LYS A 11 9.91 -13.00 -13.93
CA LYS A 11 9.41 -11.66 -13.57
C LYS A 11 10.50 -10.83 -12.93
N GLN A 12 10.48 -9.53 -13.20
CA GLN A 12 11.35 -8.56 -12.53
C GLN A 12 11.10 -8.57 -11.02
N THR A 13 12.20 -8.49 -10.26
CA THR A 13 12.26 -8.49 -8.80
C THR A 13 12.95 -7.24 -8.29
N LEU A 14 13.05 -7.07 -6.98
CA LEU A 14 13.80 -5.96 -6.37
C LEU A 14 15.29 -5.99 -6.74
N LYS A 15 15.86 -7.19 -7.00
CA LYS A 15 17.27 -7.35 -7.39
C LYS A 15 17.59 -6.69 -8.72
N ASP A 16 16.61 -6.56 -9.62
CA ASP A 16 16.80 -5.92 -10.93
C ASP A 16 16.91 -4.38 -10.84
N TYR A 17 16.57 -3.82 -9.66
CA TYR A 17 16.54 -2.37 -9.45
C TYR A 17 17.46 -1.89 -8.33
N PHE A 18 17.71 -2.73 -7.33
CA PHE A 18 18.42 -2.33 -6.11
C PHE A 18 19.51 -3.34 -5.75
N ASP A 19 20.72 -2.82 -5.54
CA ASP A 19 21.82 -3.55 -4.93
C ASP A 19 21.84 -3.22 -3.43
N VAL A 20 21.53 -4.21 -2.60
CA VAL A 20 21.47 -4.09 -1.14
C VAL A 20 22.18 -5.26 -0.48
N PRO A 21 22.63 -5.13 0.78
CA PRO A 21 23.22 -6.25 1.54
C PRO A 21 22.31 -7.48 1.57
N LEU A 22 22.89 -8.66 1.60
CA LEU A 22 22.18 -9.96 1.52
C LEU A 22 21.22 -10.20 2.68
N ASP A 23 21.41 -9.52 3.79
CA ASP A 23 20.57 -9.59 4.99
C ASP A 23 19.40 -8.58 4.98
N VAL A 24 19.29 -7.78 3.93
CA VAL A 24 18.19 -6.81 3.74
C VAL A 24 17.05 -7.47 2.97
N TYR A 25 15.82 -7.33 3.50
CA TYR A 25 14.60 -7.85 2.88
C TYR A 25 13.44 -6.88 2.99
N PRO A 26 12.39 -7.06 2.15
CA PRO A 26 11.22 -6.21 2.21
C PRO A 26 10.41 -6.45 3.49
N VAL A 27 9.99 -5.36 4.13
CA VAL A 27 9.07 -5.34 5.25
C VAL A 27 7.64 -5.33 4.71
N GLY A 28 7.01 -6.47 4.72
CA GLY A 28 5.77 -6.69 4.02
C GLY A 28 5.94 -6.74 2.49
N ARG A 29 4.83 -6.62 1.76
CA ARG A 29 4.82 -6.73 0.30
C ARG A 29 3.89 -5.71 -0.34
N LEU A 30 4.14 -5.41 -1.61
CA LEU A 30 3.17 -4.86 -2.56
C LEU A 30 2.71 -5.98 -3.48
N ASP A 31 1.46 -5.96 -3.90
CA ASP A 31 1.00 -6.83 -4.97
C ASP A 31 1.72 -6.48 -6.28
N TYR A 32 1.82 -7.42 -7.20
CA TYR A 32 2.52 -7.25 -8.48
C TYR A 32 1.99 -6.05 -9.30
N ASP A 33 0.70 -5.78 -9.19
CA ASP A 33 -0.03 -4.70 -9.86
C ASP A 33 -0.21 -3.44 -8.99
N SER A 34 0.45 -3.38 -7.83
CA SER A 34 0.44 -2.22 -6.93
C SER A 34 1.76 -1.44 -7.01
N GLU A 35 1.72 -0.18 -6.63
CA GLU A 35 2.82 0.76 -6.70
C GLU A 35 3.08 1.40 -5.34
N GLY A 36 4.19 2.12 -5.22
CA GLY A 36 4.42 3.01 -4.09
C GLY A 36 5.48 2.54 -3.11
N LEU A 37 5.34 3.00 -1.88
CA LEU A 37 6.34 2.87 -0.82
C LEU A 37 6.52 1.41 -0.39
N LEU A 38 7.76 0.93 -0.42
CA LEU A 38 8.19 -0.35 0.13
C LEU A 38 9.36 -0.11 1.07
N LEU A 39 9.28 -0.62 2.28
CA LEU A 39 10.38 -0.58 3.25
C LEU A 39 11.26 -1.81 3.06
N LEU A 40 12.56 -1.59 3.11
CA LEU A 40 13.58 -2.64 3.13
C LEU A 40 14.37 -2.51 4.42
N ALA A 41 14.63 -3.60 5.12
CA ALA A 41 15.40 -3.61 6.36
C ALA A 41 16.05 -4.97 6.61
N ASN A 42 17.10 -4.97 7.42
CA ASN A 42 17.69 -6.19 7.98
C ASN A 42 17.25 -6.46 9.43
N ASP A 43 16.28 -5.70 9.93
CA ASP A 43 15.72 -5.88 11.26
C ASP A 43 14.44 -6.74 11.20
N LYS A 44 14.54 -8.00 11.65
CA LYS A 44 13.41 -8.94 11.70
C LYS A 44 12.26 -8.47 12.57
N ARG A 45 12.56 -7.74 13.65
CA ARG A 45 11.53 -7.21 14.57
C ARG A 45 10.63 -6.19 13.90
N LEU A 46 11.19 -5.40 12.98
CA LEU A 46 10.44 -4.41 12.22
C LEU A 46 9.29 -5.05 11.42
N ASN A 47 9.54 -6.24 10.87
CA ASN A 47 8.52 -6.98 10.13
C ASN A 47 7.36 -7.41 11.04
N ASP A 48 7.69 -7.95 12.22
CA ASP A 48 6.69 -8.39 13.19
C ASP A 48 5.90 -7.19 13.75
N ASP A 49 6.57 -6.10 14.08
CA ASP A 49 5.93 -4.90 14.60
C ASP A 49 4.98 -4.25 13.58
N LEU A 50 5.43 -4.07 12.35
CA LEU A 50 4.64 -3.39 11.31
C LEU A 50 3.49 -4.25 10.77
N LEU A 51 3.66 -5.57 10.68
CA LEU A 51 2.63 -6.44 10.09
C LEU A 51 1.61 -6.93 11.11
N ASN A 52 1.91 -6.82 12.40
CA ASN A 52 0.98 -7.21 13.44
C ASN A 52 -0.21 -6.23 13.52
N PRO A 53 -1.44 -6.67 13.24
CA PRO A 53 -2.60 -5.80 13.23
C PRO A 53 -2.96 -5.21 14.61
N VAL A 54 -2.45 -5.78 15.69
CA VAL A 54 -2.61 -5.25 17.06
C VAL A 54 -1.95 -3.87 17.21
N ASN A 55 -0.84 -3.63 16.50
CA ASN A 55 -0.11 -2.37 16.55
C ASN A 55 -0.78 -1.23 15.75
N ARG A 56 -1.78 -1.57 14.93
CA ARG A 56 -2.62 -0.63 14.19
C ARG A 56 -1.83 0.43 13.39
N HIS A 57 -0.69 0.05 12.80
CA HIS A 57 0.09 0.96 11.97
C HIS A 57 -0.69 1.39 10.74
N GLU A 58 -0.80 2.69 10.53
CA GLU A 58 -1.51 3.26 9.41
C GLU A 58 -0.76 3.06 8.09
N ARG A 59 -1.53 2.72 7.06
CA ARG A 59 -1.09 2.71 5.67
C ARG A 59 -2.07 3.51 4.85
N GLU A 60 -1.57 4.54 4.19
CA GLU A 60 -2.34 5.38 3.29
C GLU A 60 -2.13 4.93 1.85
N TYR A 61 -3.24 4.80 1.16
CA TYR A 61 -3.28 4.44 -0.24
C TYR A 61 -3.99 5.51 -1.07
N TRP A 62 -3.43 5.83 -2.23
CA TRP A 62 -4.10 6.58 -3.27
C TRP A 62 -4.61 5.60 -4.31
N VAL A 63 -5.89 5.61 -4.53
CA VAL A 63 -6.61 4.57 -5.25
C VAL A 63 -7.38 5.20 -6.41
N GLN A 64 -6.97 4.91 -7.64
CA GLN A 64 -7.77 5.23 -8.82
C GLN A 64 -8.77 4.09 -9.03
N VAL A 65 -10.02 4.42 -9.10
CA VAL A 65 -11.13 3.47 -9.29
C VAL A 65 -11.94 3.82 -10.55
N GLU A 66 -12.57 2.81 -11.15
CA GLU A 66 -13.47 3.00 -12.28
C GLU A 66 -14.83 3.52 -11.78
N GLY A 67 -15.33 4.58 -12.39
CA GLY A 67 -16.63 5.19 -12.08
C GLY A 67 -16.52 6.45 -11.21
N ALA A 68 -17.58 7.27 -11.23
CA ALA A 68 -17.76 8.42 -10.35
C ALA A 68 -18.24 7.92 -8.98
N VAL A 69 -17.37 7.94 -7.98
CA VAL A 69 -17.67 7.40 -6.65
C VAL A 69 -18.73 8.24 -5.95
N THR A 70 -19.76 7.59 -5.43
CA THR A 70 -20.82 8.23 -4.66
C THR A 70 -20.48 8.35 -3.18
N GLN A 71 -21.08 9.32 -2.50
CA GLN A 71 -20.94 9.50 -1.05
C GLN A 71 -21.38 8.25 -0.27
N GLU A 72 -22.46 7.59 -0.72
CA GLU A 72 -22.95 6.35 -0.11
C GLU A 72 -21.89 5.22 -0.16
N ALA A 73 -21.16 5.10 -1.29
CA ALA A 73 -20.08 4.12 -1.40
C ALA A 73 -18.91 4.43 -0.46
N LEU A 74 -18.55 5.71 -0.31
CA LEU A 74 -17.53 6.14 0.66
C LEU A 74 -17.94 5.81 2.09
N GLU A 75 -19.20 6.04 2.45
CA GLU A 75 -19.71 5.72 3.78
C GLU A 75 -19.67 4.21 4.08
N LYS A 76 -20.03 3.38 3.10
CA LYS A 76 -19.91 1.92 3.21
C LYS A 76 -18.46 1.49 3.45
N ILE A 77 -17.50 2.03 2.68
CA ILE A 77 -16.07 1.74 2.86
C ILE A 77 -15.61 2.18 4.25
N ARG A 78 -16.01 3.37 4.68
CA ARG A 78 -15.64 3.97 5.97
C ARG A 78 -16.13 3.14 7.15
N ALA A 79 -17.35 2.63 7.08
CA ALA A 79 -17.95 1.77 8.11
C ALA A 79 -17.34 0.36 8.16
N GLY A 80 -16.68 -0.06 7.07
CA GLY A 80 -16.18 -1.41 6.86
C GLY A 80 -17.11 -2.25 5.98
N VAL A 81 -16.51 -3.07 5.13
CA VAL A 81 -17.22 -3.93 4.17
C VAL A 81 -16.81 -5.39 4.32
N SER A 82 -17.75 -6.28 4.08
CA SER A 82 -17.48 -7.72 4.11
C SER A 82 -16.86 -8.17 2.79
N ILE A 83 -15.62 -8.65 2.85
CA ILE A 83 -14.82 -9.10 1.70
C ILE A 83 -14.38 -10.55 1.87
N ASN A 84 -14.17 -11.24 0.76
CA ASN A 84 -13.65 -12.62 0.79
C ASN A 84 -12.11 -12.59 0.83
N ILE A 85 -11.52 -13.19 1.85
CA ILE A 85 -10.09 -13.41 2.00
C ILE A 85 -9.83 -14.90 2.05
N ASP A 86 -9.23 -15.44 1.00
CA ASP A 86 -8.84 -16.84 0.88
C ASP A 86 -9.98 -17.83 1.26
N GLY A 87 -11.17 -17.56 0.72
CA GLY A 87 -12.37 -18.37 0.94
C GLY A 87 -13.17 -18.03 2.21
N ARG A 88 -12.69 -17.13 3.06
CA ARG A 88 -13.36 -16.73 4.30
C ARG A 88 -13.86 -15.29 4.21
N MET A 89 -15.08 -15.06 4.71
CA MET A 89 -15.62 -13.71 4.83
C MET A 89 -14.92 -12.97 5.98
N HIS A 90 -14.44 -11.77 5.68
CA HIS A 90 -13.79 -10.87 6.63
C HIS A 90 -14.49 -9.50 6.57
N LEU A 91 -15.00 -9.05 7.71
CA LEU A 91 -15.49 -7.68 7.85
C LEU A 91 -14.27 -6.78 8.11
N THR A 92 -14.02 -5.83 7.19
CA THR A 92 -12.89 -4.91 7.35
C THR A 92 -13.13 -3.95 8.50
N GLN A 93 -12.05 -3.52 9.14
CA GLN A 93 -12.14 -2.50 10.17
C GLN A 93 -12.62 -1.17 9.58
N PRO A 94 -13.30 -0.32 10.37
CA PRO A 94 -13.57 1.06 9.98
C PRO A 94 -12.28 1.77 9.60
N CYS A 95 -12.35 2.59 8.55
CA CYS A 95 -11.19 3.25 7.99
C CYS A 95 -11.50 4.68 7.57
N PHE A 96 -10.45 5.48 7.32
CA PHE A 96 -10.62 6.77 6.67
C PHE A 96 -10.70 6.58 5.17
N VAL A 97 -11.65 7.25 4.50
CA VAL A 97 -11.72 7.35 3.05
C VAL A 97 -12.36 8.66 2.63
N GLU A 98 -11.78 9.29 1.61
CA GLU A 98 -12.34 10.48 0.95
C GLU A 98 -12.05 10.42 -0.56
N SER A 99 -12.86 11.11 -1.34
CA SER A 99 -12.55 11.42 -2.73
C SER A 99 -11.66 12.65 -2.80
N PHE A 100 -10.67 12.66 -3.68
CA PHE A 100 -9.80 13.81 -3.89
C PHE A 100 -9.39 13.90 -5.37
N ASP A 101 -8.82 15.02 -5.76
CA ASP A 101 -8.33 15.23 -7.11
C ASP A 101 -7.12 14.35 -7.41
N ARG A 102 -6.90 14.05 -8.70
CA ARG A 102 -5.72 13.28 -9.11
C ARG A 102 -4.44 13.93 -8.53
N PRO A 103 -3.64 13.17 -7.76
CA PRO A 103 -2.46 13.74 -7.13
C PRO A 103 -1.38 14.11 -8.16
N LEU A 104 -0.88 15.35 -8.09
CA LEU A 104 0.15 15.88 -9.01
C LEU A 104 1.45 15.11 -8.97
N LEU A 105 1.79 14.49 -7.83
CA LEU A 105 3.00 13.68 -7.65
C LEU A 105 2.97 12.35 -8.43
N VAL A 106 1.80 11.99 -8.97
CA VAL A 106 1.61 10.69 -9.62
C VAL A 106 1.63 10.86 -11.13
N GLY A 107 2.77 10.56 -11.75
CA GLY A 107 2.91 10.49 -13.22
C GLY A 107 2.04 9.41 -13.86
N ASP A 108 2.06 9.34 -15.17
CA ASP A 108 1.34 8.31 -15.91
C ASP A 108 1.96 6.92 -15.65
N ARG A 109 1.11 5.91 -15.56
CA ARG A 109 1.56 4.54 -15.34
C ARG A 109 2.01 3.88 -16.63
N GLN A 110 3.07 3.05 -16.53
CA GLN A 110 3.51 2.17 -17.60
C GLN A 110 3.43 0.70 -17.15
N PRO A 111 2.69 -0.17 -17.82
CA PRO A 111 1.71 0.12 -18.89
C PRO A 111 0.53 0.96 -18.37
N PRO A 112 -0.14 1.73 -19.25
CA PRO A 112 -1.24 2.60 -18.83
C PRO A 112 -2.39 1.79 -18.23
N VAL A 113 -3.16 2.44 -17.34
CA VAL A 113 -4.39 1.84 -16.83
C VAL A 113 -5.39 1.66 -17.97
N ARG A 114 -6.27 0.65 -17.84
CA ARG A 114 -7.35 0.45 -18.80
C ARG A 114 -8.23 1.69 -18.87
N PHE A 115 -8.34 2.29 -20.05
CA PHE A 115 -9.21 3.44 -20.30
C PHE A 115 -10.50 2.98 -20.99
N ARG A 116 -11.64 3.46 -20.50
CA ARG A 116 -12.97 3.30 -21.13
C ARG A 116 -13.56 4.67 -21.43
N LYS A 117 -13.74 4.99 -22.70
CA LYS A 117 -14.08 6.33 -23.22
C LYS A 117 -15.29 7.01 -22.53
N HIS A 118 -16.23 6.22 -22.00
CA HIS A 118 -17.50 6.72 -21.44
C HIS A 118 -17.66 6.44 -19.93
N ILE A 119 -16.63 5.91 -19.28
CA ILE A 119 -16.68 5.66 -17.84
C ILE A 119 -15.64 6.55 -17.19
N PRO A 120 -16.05 7.50 -16.33
CA PRO A 120 -15.12 8.33 -15.57
C PRO A 120 -14.31 7.47 -14.59
N ASP A 121 -13.29 8.06 -14.04
CA ASP A 121 -12.55 7.50 -12.90
C ASP A 121 -12.59 8.49 -11.73
N SER A 122 -12.35 7.98 -10.56
CA SER A 122 -12.23 8.77 -9.33
C SER A 122 -10.97 8.40 -8.59
N TRP A 123 -10.41 9.35 -7.85
CA TRP A 123 -9.31 9.12 -6.94
C TRP A 123 -9.78 9.13 -5.50
N LEU A 124 -9.34 8.14 -4.72
CA LEU A 124 -9.64 8.00 -3.31
C LEU A 124 -8.37 8.01 -2.49
N ARG A 125 -8.37 8.75 -1.41
CA ARG A 125 -7.42 8.64 -0.32
C ARG A 125 -8.00 7.69 0.73
N LEU A 126 -7.33 6.60 1.02
CA LEU A 126 -7.81 5.56 1.91
C LEU A 126 -6.72 5.20 2.94
N ILE A 127 -7.05 5.24 4.24
CA ILE A 127 -6.13 4.91 5.33
C ILE A 127 -6.69 3.74 6.12
N ILE A 128 -5.90 2.65 6.17
CA ILE A 128 -6.24 1.43 6.90
C ILE A 128 -5.16 1.07 7.92
N THR A 129 -5.56 0.35 8.97
CA THR A 129 -4.67 -0.15 10.02
C THR A 129 -4.49 -1.67 10.02
N GLU A 130 -5.07 -2.34 9.04
CA GLU A 130 -4.94 -3.78 8.80
C GLU A 130 -4.40 -4.04 7.38
N GLY A 131 -3.93 -5.26 7.09
CA GLY A 131 -3.31 -5.59 5.80
C GLY A 131 -3.64 -7.00 5.35
N LYS A 132 -4.86 -7.23 4.85
CA LYS A 132 -5.25 -8.51 4.27
C LYS A 132 -4.91 -8.58 2.77
N ASN A 133 -4.81 -9.79 2.26
CA ASN A 133 -4.51 -10.03 0.85
C ASN A 133 -5.45 -9.25 -0.07
N ARG A 134 -4.87 -8.31 -0.86
CA ARG A 134 -5.58 -7.45 -1.82
C ARG A 134 -6.77 -6.68 -1.22
N GLN A 135 -6.67 -6.30 0.06
CA GLN A 135 -7.78 -5.75 0.84
C GLN A 135 -8.41 -4.54 0.18
N VAL A 136 -7.63 -3.49 -0.11
CA VAL A 136 -8.15 -2.24 -0.70
C VAL A 136 -8.89 -2.51 -2.01
N ARG A 137 -8.34 -3.33 -2.89
CA ARG A 137 -8.97 -3.71 -4.17
C ARG A 137 -10.29 -4.43 -3.97
N LYS A 138 -10.38 -5.29 -2.96
CA LYS A 138 -11.61 -6.00 -2.62
C LYS A 138 -12.65 -5.08 -1.99
N MET A 139 -12.23 -4.11 -1.18
CA MET A 139 -13.13 -3.11 -0.57
C MET A 139 -13.79 -2.24 -1.64
N THR A 140 -13.00 -1.66 -2.54
CA THR A 140 -13.53 -0.78 -3.61
C THR A 140 -14.42 -1.56 -4.59
N ALA A 141 -14.01 -2.77 -4.99
CA ALA A 141 -14.82 -3.63 -5.85
C ALA A 141 -16.16 -4.04 -5.17
N LYS A 142 -16.15 -4.26 -3.85
CA LYS A 142 -17.36 -4.64 -3.08
C LYS A 142 -18.44 -3.58 -3.12
N VAL A 143 -18.07 -2.31 -3.24
CA VAL A 143 -19.01 -1.18 -3.35
C VAL A 143 -19.28 -0.77 -4.81
N GLY A 144 -18.77 -1.52 -5.80
CA GLY A 144 -19.05 -1.31 -7.21
C GLY A 144 -17.99 -0.48 -7.97
N TYR A 145 -16.87 -0.13 -7.36
CA TYR A 145 -15.82 0.71 -7.95
C TYR A 145 -14.48 -0.05 -8.04
N PRO A 146 -14.26 -0.86 -9.09
CA PRO A 146 -13.02 -1.63 -9.25
C PRO A 146 -11.78 -0.74 -9.28
N THR A 147 -10.74 -1.14 -8.55
CA THR A 147 -9.45 -0.44 -8.54
C THR A 147 -8.74 -0.58 -9.90
N LEU A 148 -8.42 0.55 -10.53
CA LEU A 148 -7.59 0.66 -11.73
C LEU A 148 -6.11 0.77 -11.36
N ARG A 149 -5.79 1.60 -10.35
CA ARG A 149 -4.43 1.87 -9.88
C ARG A 149 -4.40 1.95 -8.36
N LEU A 150 -3.37 1.39 -7.74
CA LEU A 150 -3.20 1.36 -6.28
C LEU A 150 -1.78 1.75 -5.92
N ILE A 151 -1.63 2.84 -5.19
CA ILE A 151 -0.34 3.40 -4.78
C ILE A 151 -0.31 3.48 -3.26
N ARG A 152 0.62 2.77 -2.61
CA ARG A 152 0.86 2.97 -1.18
C ARG A 152 1.69 4.24 -0.99
N TYR A 153 1.03 5.32 -0.61
CA TYR A 153 1.65 6.63 -0.45
C TYR A 153 2.42 6.76 0.87
N ARG A 154 1.86 6.21 1.96
CA ARG A 154 2.41 6.42 3.30
C ARG A 154 2.33 5.15 4.16
N ILE A 155 3.34 4.97 5.00
CA ILE A 155 3.34 4.02 6.13
C ILE A 155 3.72 4.84 7.36
N GLN A 156 2.80 5.02 8.29
CA GLN A 156 2.97 5.92 9.46
C GLN A 156 3.49 7.31 9.02
N GLY A 157 4.62 7.76 9.53
CA GLY A 157 5.25 9.03 9.16
C GLY A 157 6.14 8.99 7.90
N ILE A 158 6.26 7.86 7.22
CA ILE A 158 7.09 7.74 6.01
C ILE A 158 6.21 7.90 4.77
N THR A 159 6.53 8.85 3.91
CA THR A 159 5.78 9.16 2.69
C THR A 159 6.62 8.96 1.41
N LEU A 160 5.94 8.97 0.27
CA LEU A 160 6.57 8.98 -1.07
C LEU A 160 7.12 10.36 -1.47
N GLU A 161 6.95 11.38 -0.65
CA GLU A 161 7.46 12.72 -0.96
C GLU A 161 8.96 12.69 -1.25
N ASN A 162 9.35 13.33 -2.35
CA ASN A 162 10.74 13.39 -2.82
C ASN A 162 11.39 12.04 -3.11
N LEU A 163 10.59 11.00 -3.40
CA LEU A 163 11.06 9.69 -3.82
C LEU A 163 10.43 9.30 -5.15
N ALA A 164 11.20 9.40 -6.23
CA ALA A 164 10.73 9.02 -7.56
C ALA A 164 10.68 7.48 -7.73
N PRO A 165 9.89 6.97 -8.69
CA PRO A 165 9.86 5.53 -8.99
C PRO A 165 11.27 4.98 -9.29
N GLY A 166 11.60 3.83 -8.70
CA GLY A 166 12.91 3.19 -8.84
C GLY A 166 14.02 3.83 -8.00
N GLN A 167 13.72 4.83 -7.18
CA GLN A 167 14.66 5.41 -6.24
C GLN A 167 14.59 4.75 -4.86
N MET A 168 15.70 4.82 -4.14
CA MET A 168 15.84 4.36 -2.77
C MET A 168 16.39 5.49 -1.90
N LYS A 169 15.84 5.65 -0.70
CA LYS A 169 16.35 6.55 0.34
C LYS A 169 16.76 5.72 1.55
N MET A 170 17.99 5.93 2.00
CA MET A 170 18.46 5.32 3.26
C MET A 170 18.01 6.17 4.45
N LEU A 171 17.53 5.49 5.49
CA LEU A 171 17.21 6.08 6.78
C LEU A 171 18.08 5.41 7.85
N SER A 172 18.52 6.17 8.83
CA SER A 172 19.10 5.59 10.04
C SER A 172 18.02 4.82 10.82
N GLN A 173 18.44 3.82 11.61
CA GLN A 173 17.50 3.08 12.46
C GLN A 173 16.70 4.00 13.37
N THR A 174 17.33 5.03 13.91
CA THR A 174 16.66 5.99 14.81
C THR A 174 15.57 6.79 14.08
N GLU A 175 15.87 7.31 12.88
CA GLU A 175 14.87 7.99 12.04
C GLU A 175 13.72 7.08 11.68
N LEU A 176 14.03 5.87 11.20
CA LEU A 176 13.04 4.88 10.82
C LEU A 176 12.07 4.57 11.96
N TYR A 177 12.60 4.26 13.15
CA TYR A 177 11.78 3.95 14.32
C TYR A 177 10.92 5.13 14.78
N ASN A 178 11.47 6.34 14.75
CA ASN A 178 10.71 7.55 15.09
C ASN A 178 9.56 7.79 14.11
N LEU A 179 9.81 7.70 12.79
CA LEU A 179 8.80 7.88 11.75
C LEU A 179 7.72 6.78 11.79
N LEU A 180 8.10 5.56 12.14
CA LEU A 180 7.18 4.44 12.29
C LEU A 180 6.48 4.40 13.66
N GLN A 181 6.86 5.29 14.59
CA GLN A 181 6.33 5.33 15.97
C GLN A 181 6.52 4.01 16.74
N ILE A 182 7.60 3.29 16.43
CA ILE A 182 7.97 2.04 17.08
C ILE A 182 8.78 2.37 18.35
N LYS A 183 8.31 1.89 19.50
CA LYS A 183 9.04 2.05 20.76
C LYS A 183 10.33 1.24 20.75
N LYS A 184 11.48 1.89 20.95
CA LYS A 184 12.72 1.16 21.26
C LYS A 184 12.47 0.36 22.54
N ARG A 185 12.50 -0.98 22.47
CA ARG A 185 12.60 -1.77 23.69
C ARG A 185 13.98 -1.49 24.28
N GLN A 186 14.03 -1.00 25.51
CA GLN A 186 15.27 -0.92 26.27
C GLN A 186 15.80 -2.33 26.34
N SER A 187 17.05 -2.52 25.90
CA SER A 187 17.80 -3.76 26.15
C SER A 187 17.94 -3.93 27.66
N LEU A 188 17.35 -4.98 28.19
CA LEU A 188 17.64 -5.45 29.56
C LEU A 188 19.06 -5.99 29.60
#